data_14eb2b3c56cbad17f6f963b853ba8b7d
#
_entry.id   14eb2b3c56cbad17f6f963b853ba8b7d
#
_cell.length_a   1.000
_cell.length_b   1.000
_cell.length_c   1.000
_cell.angle_alpha   90.00
_cell.angle_beta   90.00
_cell.angle_gamma   90.00
#
_symmetry.space_group_name_H-M   'P 1'
#
loop_
_entity.id
_entity.type
_entity.pdbx_description
1 polymer ?
#
loop_
_entity_poly.entity_id
_entity_poly.type
_entity_poly.pdbx_seq_one_letter_code
_entity_poly.pdbx_strand_id
1 'polypeptide(L)'
;MTNPESTAIDPVAAMGTDHTEAPAHPLHKVLSFVRRSGRLDDRLQRAWDNYAGTYLLDIAAGNLLDVREGVTLDRAFVESAWGNDNPLIVEIGTGQGENVAAAAAARPETNFLALEVYDPGVAHTLLLAGKQGLTNIRVAQVNAPELFKVAAAGTVAEVWTFFPDPWPKKKHHKRRIVQKAMAGDIHRALVTDGVWRIATDIEDYALHVHEVMDGLDGWKNLGSITVSLPLEHVGKGNADMAADMPHADFTESERFEGRVLTNFEKKGLAAGRVIHDFTYQAVTLN
;
A
#
# COMPACT_ATOMS: atom_id res chain seq x y z
N MET A 1 -41.61 1.38 84.20
CA MET A 1 -40.33 1.47 84.91
C MET A 1 -39.24 0.89 84.06
N THR A 2 -38.35 1.75 83.70
CA THR A 2 -36.94 1.52 83.39
C THR A 2 -36.49 0.61 82.24
N ASN A 3 -35.97 1.26 81.22
CA ASN A 3 -34.88 0.84 80.31
C ASN A 3 -33.64 0.42 81.11
N PRO A 4 -32.65 -0.35 80.59
CA PRO A 4 -31.73 0.24 79.66
C PRO A 4 -31.15 -0.71 78.51
N GLU A 5 -30.85 -0.06 77.43
CA GLU A 5 -29.64 -0.11 76.56
C GLU A 5 -28.77 -1.37 76.50
N SER A 6 -28.50 -1.81 75.26
CA SER A 6 -27.22 -2.37 74.91
C SER A 6 -26.97 -2.16 73.38
N THR A 7 -25.99 -1.39 73.13
CA THR A 7 -25.35 -1.08 71.86
C THR A 7 -24.73 -2.31 71.21
N ALA A 8 -25.01 -2.58 69.91
CA ALA A 8 -24.24 -3.45 69.08
C ALA A 8 -23.79 -2.68 67.86
N ILE A 9 -22.49 -2.69 67.62
CA ILE A 9 -21.77 -2.00 66.56
C ILE A 9 -21.85 -2.86 65.28
N ASP A 10 -22.33 -2.31 64.19
CA ASP A 10 -22.31 -2.92 62.86
C ASP A 10 -20.91 -2.84 62.27
N PRO A 11 -20.37 -3.93 61.64
CA PRO A 11 -19.17 -3.85 60.85
C PRO A 11 -19.48 -3.35 59.43
N VAL A 12 -18.78 -2.28 59.03
CA VAL A 12 -18.76 -1.72 57.68
C VAL A 12 -18.27 -2.77 56.71
N ALA A 13 -19.19 -3.23 55.84
CA ALA A 13 -18.80 -4.04 54.67
C ALA A 13 -18.15 -3.14 53.61
N ALA A 14 -16.90 -3.43 53.33
CA ALA A 14 -16.15 -2.82 52.23
C ALA A 14 -16.81 -3.21 50.90
N MET A 15 -17.38 -2.28 50.18
CA MET A 15 -17.81 -2.43 48.79
C MET A 15 -16.53 -2.48 47.92
N GLY A 16 -16.18 -3.68 47.48
CA GLY A 16 -15.24 -3.87 46.39
C GLY A 16 -15.85 -3.34 45.11
N THR A 17 -15.30 -2.28 44.54
CA THR A 17 -15.64 -1.82 43.19
C THR A 17 -15.00 -2.79 42.20
N ASP A 18 -15.78 -3.74 41.76
CA ASP A 18 -15.45 -4.59 40.62
C ASP A 18 -15.58 -3.76 39.34
N HIS A 19 -14.47 -3.14 38.91
CA HIS A 19 -14.34 -2.56 37.59
C HIS A 19 -14.11 -3.69 36.59
N THR A 20 -15.19 -4.37 36.20
CA THR A 20 -15.16 -5.14 34.96
C THR A 20 -14.97 -4.17 33.80
N GLU A 21 -13.72 -4.05 33.32
CA GLU A 21 -13.43 -3.41 32.04
C GLU A 21 -14.31 -4.06 30.97
N ALA A 22 -15.17 -3.24 30.36
CA ALA A 22 -15.93 -3.66 29.18
C ALA A 22 -14.92 -4.14 28.11
N PRO A 23 -15.18 -5.27 27.42
CA PRO A 23 -14.29 -5.77 26.41
C PRO A 23 -14.06 -4.67 25.37
N ALA A 24 -12.80 -4.29 25.16
CA ALA A 24 -12.40 -3.32 24.15
C ALA A 24 -13.00 -3.77 22.81
N HIS A 25 -13.89 -2.96 22.23
CA HIS A 25 -14.39 -3.21 20.87
C HIS A 25 -13.17 -3.42 19.95
N PRO A 26 -13.12 -4.52 19.19
CA PRO A 26 -12.00 -4.74 18.27
C PRO A 26 -11.95 -3.52 17.34
N LEU A 27 -10.83 -2.81 17.37
CA LEU A 27 -10.56 -1.68 16.48
C LEU A 27 -10.74 -2.19 15.05
N HIS A 28 -11.77 -1.71 14.35
CA HIS A 28 -12.02 -2.10 12.98
C HIS A 28 -10.79 -1.74 12.13
N LYS A 29 -10.11 -2.76 11.63
CA LYS A 29 -8.95 -2.61 10.75
C LYS A 29 -9.33 -1.74 9.55
N VAL A 30 -8.59 -0.67 9.31
CA VAL A 30 -8.78 0.19 8.15
C VAL A 30 -8.12 -0.48 6.95
N LEU A 31 -8.92 -0.84 5.94
CA LEU A 31 -8.42 -1.45 4.72
C LEU A 31 -8.22 -0.40 3.63
N SER A 32 -7.08 -0.46 2.95
CA SER A 32 -6.73 0.40 1.82
C SER A 32 -7.44 0.02 0.51
N PHE A 33 -8.13 -1.11 0.48
CA PHE A 33 -8.81 -1.64 -0.70
C PHE A 33 -10.27 -2.03 -0.41
N VAL A 34 -11.04 -2.24 -1.47
CA VAL A 34 -12.35 -2.91 -1.42
C VAL A 34 -12.18 -4.28 -2.06
N ARG A 35 -12.37 -5.35 -1.28
CA ARG A 35 -12.37 -6.69 -1.86
C ARG A 35 -13.57 -6.82 -2.80
N ARG A 36 -13.29 -6.87 -4.09
CA ARG A 36 -14.26 -7.23 -5.12
C ARG A 36 -13.86 -8.63 -5.59
N SER A 37 -14.59 -9.66 -5.21
CA SER A 37 -14.42 -10.97 -5.84
C SER A 37 -14.97 -10.85 -7.24
N GLY A 38 -14.10 -10.77 -8.23
CA GLY A 38 -14.47 -10.83 -9.63
C GLY A 38 -14.49 -12.30 -10.06
N ARG A 39 -15.60 -12.76 -10.67
CA ARG A 39 -15.57 -14.04 -11.36
C ARG A 39 -14.54 -13.94 -12.49
N LEU A 40 -13.59 -14.87 -12.54
CA LEU A 40 -12.66 -14.98 -13.65
C LEU A 40 -13.42 -15.43 -14.90
N ASP A 41 -13.12 -14.81 -16.04
CA ASP A 41 -13.52 -15.34 -17.33
C ASP A 41 -12.70 -16.61 -17.64
N ASP A 42 -13.12 -17.38 -18.65
CA ASP A 42 -12.46 -18.64 -19.01
C ASP A 42 -10.97 -18.47 -19.37
N ARG A 43 -10.58 -17.31 -19.89
CA ARG A 43 -9.18 -17.02 -20.24
C ARG A 43 -8.35 -16.81 -19.00
N LEU A 44 -8.85 -16.04 -18.05
CA LEU A 44 -8.16 -15.75 -16.79
C LEU A 44 -8.17 -16.95 -15.86
N GLN A 45 -9.25 -17.75 -15.88
CA GLN A 45 -9.28 -19.00 -15.13
C GLN A 45 -8.21 -19.97 -15.64
N ARG A 46 -8.09 -20.15 -16.97
CA ARG A 46 -7.00 -20.97 -17.53
C ARG A 46 -5.61 -20.43 -17.19
N ALA A 47 -5.44 -19.10 -17.13
CA ALA A 47 -4.17 -18.52 -16.73
C ALA A 47 -3.83 -18.83 -15.26
N TRP A 48 -4.83 -18.73 -14.40
CA TRP A 48 -4.69 -19.11 -12.99
C TRP A 48 -4.29 -20.59 -12.86
N ASP A 49 -5.04 -21.48 -13.49
CA ASP A 49 -4.82 -22.93 -13.41
C ASP A 49 -3.43 -23.33 -13.93
N ASN A 50 -2.96 -22.69 -15.00
CA ASN A 50 -1.68 -23.01 -15.63
C ASN A 50 -0.46 -22.37 -14.94
N TYR A 51 -0.61 -21.20 -14.33
CA TYR A 51 0.54 -20.38 -13.93
C TYR A 51 0.62 -20.07 -12.43
N ALA A 52 -0.47 -20.24 -11.66
CA ALA A 52 -0.43 -19.91 -10.24
C ALA A 52 0.63 -20.76 -9.49
N GLY A 53 0.77 -22.03 -9.80
CA GLY A 53 1.76 -22.89 -9.16
C GLY A 53 3.23 -22.44 -9.36
N THR A 54 3.49 -21.64 -10.39
CA THR A 54 4.85 -21.12 -10.68
C THR A 54 5.07 -19.71 -10.10
N TYR A 55 4.06 -18.85 -10.18
CA TYR A 55 4.23 -17.41 -9.93
C TYR A 55 3.55 -16.91 -8.67
N LEU A 56 2.46 -17.55 -8.22
CA LEU A 56 1.70 -17.07 -7.06
C LEU A 56 2.33 -17.56 -5.77
N LEU A 57 2.70 -16.63 -4.91
CA LEU A 57 3.18 -16.92 -3.56
C LEU A 57 1.99 -17.12 -2.61
N ASP A 58 1.91 -18.29 -2.00
CA ASP A 58 0.88 -18.62 -1.01
C ASP A 58 1.29 -18.10 0.38
N ILE A 59 1.23 -16.78 0.56
CA ILE A 59 1.62 -16.09 1.80
C ILE A 59 0.47 -15.38 2.51
N ALA A 60 -0.71 -15.33 1.90
CA ALA A 60 -1.87 -14.68 2.48
C ALA A 60 -2.68 -15.59 3.39
N ALA A 61 -3.33 -15.01 4.39
CA ALA A 61 -4.25 -15.68 5.29
C ALA A 61 -5.56 -14.89 5.45
N GLY A 62 -6.65 -15.64 5.58
CA GLY A 62 -7.96 -15.08 5.89
C GLY A 62 -8.56 -14.17 4.83
N ASN A 63 -9.74 -13.66 5.14
CA ASN A 63 -10.53 -12.85 4.19
C ASN A 63 -10.01 -11.40 4.02
N LEU A 64 -9.13 -10.96 4.90
CA LEU A 64 -8.53 -9.63 4.86
C LEU A 64 -7.18 -9.61 4.14
N LEU A 65 -6.76 -10.76 3.58
CA LEU A 65 -5.49 -10.94 2.90
C LEU A 65 -4.30 -10.53 3.78
N ASP A 66 -4.39 -10.86 5.07
CA ASP A 66 -3.29 -10.69 6.01
C ASP A 66 -2.14 -11.61 5.64
N VAL A 67 -0.93 -11.29 6.10
CA VAL A 67 0.20 -12.19 5.91
C VAL A 67 0.07 -13.38 6.86
N ARG A 68 0.35 -14.59 6.34
CA ARG A 68 0.34 -15.83 7.12
C ARG A 68 1.38 -15.74 8.24
N GLU A 69 1.02 -16.26 9.41
CA GLU A 69 1.93 -16.37 10.55
C GLU A 69 3.24 -17.10 10.16
N GLY A 70 4.36 -16.58 10.63
CA GLY A 70 5.69 -17.10 10.35
C GLY A 70 6.29 -16.67 9.01
N VAL A 71 5.56 -15.95 8.16
CA VAL A 71 6.11 -15.35 6.94
C VAL A 71 6.80 -14.03 7.28
N THR A 72 8.03 -13.89 6.83
CA THR A 72 8.81 -12.63 6.86
C THR A 72 9.36 -12.37 5.46
N LEU A 73 9.18 -11.17 4.96
CA LEU A 73 9.81 -10.75 3.70
C LEU A 73 11.25 -10.32 4.01
N ASP A 74 12.18 -11.26 3.89
CA ASP A 74 13.62 -11.07 4.11
C ASP A 74 14.44 -11.64 2.94
N ARG A 75 15.77 -11.59 3.03
CA ARG A 75 16.66 -12.14 2.00
C ARG A 75 16.48 -13.63 1.80
N ALA A 76 16.29 -14.40 2.87
CA ALA A 76 16.08 -15.85 2.77
C ALA A 76 14.77 -16.17 2.03
N PHE A 77 13.72 -15.37 2.28
CA PHE A 77 12.48 -15.45 1.52
C PHE A 77 12.70 -15.16 0.02
N VAL A 78 13.46 -14.09 -0.30
CA VAL A 78 13.76 -13.73 -1.69
C VAL A 78 14.55 -14.87 -2.38
N GLU A 79 15.60 -15.36 -1.77
CA GLU A 79 16.40 -16.48 -2.30
C GLU A 79 15.53 -17.73 -2.52
N SER A 80 14.66 -18.06 -1.58
CA SER A 80 13.74 -19.20 -1.69
C SER A 80 12.73 -19.03 -2.82
N ALA A 81 12.18 -17.82 -2.99
CA ALA A 81 11.11 -17.57 -3.96
C ALA A 81 11.62 -17.43 -5.40
N TRP A 82 12.81 -16.86 -5.60
CA TRP A 82 13.38 -16.60 -6.95
C TRP A 82 14.58 -17.48 -7.30
N GLY A 83 15.20 -18.15 -6.33
CA GLY A 83 16.40 -18.95 -6.53
C GLY A 83 17.69 -18.11 -6.71
N ASN A 84 17.65 -16.83 -6.33
CA ASN A 84 18.75 -15.88 -6.42
C ASN A 84 18.57 -14.73 -5.41
N ASP A 85 19.58 -13.88 -5.24
CA ASP A 85 19.63 -12.74 -4.33
C ASP A 85 19.60 -11.38 -5.06
N ASN A 86 19.08 -11.35 -6.28
CA ASN A 86 18.94 -10.13 -7.07
C ASN A 86 18.14 -9.06 -6.32
N PRO A 87 18.35 -7.76 -6.60
CA PRO A 87 17.59 -6.67 -6.00
C PRO A 87 16.09 -6.87 -6.18
N LEU A 88 15.32 -6.68 -5.10
CA LEU A 88 13.86 -6.84 -5.10
C LEU A 88 13.17 -5.51 -5.31
N ILE A 89 12.28 -5.44 -6.31
CA ILE A 89 11.34 -4.35 -6.50
C ILE A 89 9.92 -4.84 -6.18
N VAL A 90 9.19 -4.07 -5.40
CA VAL A 90 7.80 -4.38 -5.02
C VAL A 90 6.85 -3.36 -5.65
N GLU A 91 5.92 -3.80 -6.52
CA GLU A 91 4.86 -2.95 -7.04
C GLU A 91 3.55 -3.23 -6.29
N ILE A 92 2.99 -2.19 -5.66
CA ILE A 92 1.75 -2.24 -4.88
C ILE A 92 0.57 -1.86 -5.76
N GLY A 93 -0.40 -2.78 -5.89
CA GLY A 93 -1.59 -2.55 -6.70
C GLY A 93 -1.29 -2.63 -8.20
N THR A 94 -0.71 -3.74 -8.65
CA THR A 94 -0.27 -3.91 -10.05
C THR A 94 -1.41 -3.88 -11.08
N GLY A 95 -2.66 -3.96 -10.63
CA GLY A 95 -3.83 -3.98 -11.52
C GLY A 95 -3.75 -5.13 -12.53
N GLN A 96 -3.65 -4.80 -13.82
CA GLN A 96 -3.51 -5.79 -14.88
C GLN A 96 -2.07 -6.33 -15.07
N GLY A 97 -1.11 -5.88 -14.24
CA GLY A 97 0.27 -6.34 -14.28
C GLY A 97 1.08 -5.86 -15.50
N GLU A 98 0.55 -4.94 -16.32
CA GLU A 98 1.21 -4.46 -17.53
C GLU A 98 2.59 -3.87 -17.23
N ASN A 99 2.69 -3.05 -16.17
CA ASN A 99 3.92 -2.37 -15.81
C ASN A 99 4.96 -3.35 -15.25
N VAL A 100 4.60 -4.12 -14.23
CA VAL A 100 5.54 -5.04 -13.57
C VAL A 100 6.03 -6.13 -14.52
N ALA A 101 5.18 -6.65 -15.42
CA ALA A 101 5.60 -7.66 -16.40
C ALA A 101 6.56 -7.09 -17.44
N ALA A 102 6.32 -5.87 -17.93
CA ALA A 102 7.24 -5.21 -18.85
C ALA A 102 8.58 -4.87 -18.18
N ALA A 103 8.57 -4.41 -16.93
CA ALA A 103 9.76 -4.15 -16.15
C ALA A 103 10.56 -5.44 -15.90
N ALA A 104 9.90 -6.54 -15.56
CA ALA A 104 10.55 -7.84 -15.37
C ALA A 104 11.19 -8.36 -16.67
N ALA A 105 10.52 -8.21 -17.80
CA ALA A 105 11.10 -8.57 -19.12
C ALA A 105 12.33 -7.73 -19.47
N ALA A 106 12.32 -6.45 -19.13
CA ALA A 106 13.42 -5.52 -19.45
C ALA A 106 14.62 -5.66 -18.49
N ARG A 107 14.45 -6.19 -17.29
CA ARG A 107 15.47 -6.27 -16.23
C ARG A 107 15.57 -7.67 -15.64
N PRO A 108 16.14 -8.66 -16.35
CA PRO A 108 16.22 -10.06 -15.91
C PRO A 108 17.08 -10.26 -14.63
N GLU A 109 17.95 -9.32 -14.32
CA GLU A 109 18.81 -9.30 -13.12
C GLU A 109 18.15 -8.65 -11.89
N THR A 110 16.85 -8.36 -11.98
CA THR A 110 16.07 -7.75 -10.89
C THR A 110 14.86 -8.63 -10.60
N ASN A 111 14.58 -8.87 -9.33
CA ASN A 111 13.41 -9.60 -8.87
C ASN A 111 12.23 -8.64 -8.70
N PHE A 112 11.03 -9.07 -9.11
CA PHE A 112 9.81 -8.29 -9.02
C PHE A 112 8.74 -9.02 -8.22
N LEU A 113 8.21 -8.35 -7.18
CA LEU A 113 7.04 -8.80 -6.43
C LEU A 113 5.82 -7.93 -6.78
N ALA A 114 4.87 -8.54 -7.45
CA ALA A 114 3.60 -7.92 -7.80
C ALA A 114 2.57 -8.14 -6.68
N LEU A 115 2.12 -7.06 -6.03
CA LEU A 115 1.05 -7.12 -5.03
C LEU A 115 -0.28 -6.68 -5.64
N GLU A 116 -1.27 -7.55 -5.63
CA GLU A 116 -2.62 -7.25 -6.12
C GLU A 116 -3.65 -7.99 -5.26
N VAL A 117 -4.77 -7.35 -4.96
CA VAL A 117 -5.84 -7.92 -4.12
C VAL A 117 -7.06 -8.39 -4.93
N TYR A 118 -7.16 -7.96 -6.19
CA TYR A 118 -8.28 -8.23 -7.07
C TYR A 118 -8.00 -9.44 -7.96
N ASP A 119 -8.80 -10.50 -7.82
CA ASP A 119 -8.58 -11.79 -8.51
C ASP A 119 -8.30 -11.67 -10.02
N PRO A 120 -9.07 -10.88 -10.82
CA PRO A 120 -8.78 -10.72 -12.23
C PRO A 120 -7.44 -10.02 -12.52
N GLY A 121 -7.00 -9.12 -11.66
CA GLY A 121 -5.68 -8.47 -11.76
C GLY A 121 -4.56 -9.48 -11.53
N VAL A 122 -4.66 -10.27 -10.45
CA VAL A 122 -3.74 -11.38 -10.17
C VAL A 122 -3.68 -12.32 -11.36
N ALA A 123 -4.83 -12.83 -11.83
CA ALA A 123 -4.89 -13.76 -12.95
C ALA A 123 -4.30 -13.19 -14.25
N HIS A 124 -4.49 -11.90 -14.51
CA HIS A 124 -3.92 -11.25 -15.69
C HIS A 124 -2.40 -11.08 -15.58
N THR A 125 -1.90 -10.77 -14.39
CA THR A 125 -0.44 -10.71 -14.13
C THR A 125 0.20 -12.10 -14.31
N LEU A 126 -0.45 -13.16 -13.79
CA LEU A 126 -0.04 -14.55 -14.03
C LEU A 126 -0.01 -14.88 -15.53
N LEU A 127 -1.03 -14.44 -16.29
CA LEU A 127 -1.09 -14.63 -17.74
C LEU A 127 0.09 -13.97 -18.46
N LEU A 128 0.42 -12.73 -18.09
CA LEU A 128 1.53 -11.99 -18.70
C LEU A 128 2.86 -12.67 -18.38
N ALA A 129 3.10 -13.00 -17.11
CA ALA A 129 4.30 -13.68 -16.66
C ALA A 129 4.50 -15.02 -17.36
N GLY A 130 3.45 -15.85 -17.39
CA GLY A 130 3.50 -17.18 -17.99
C GLY A 130 3.67 -17.17 -19.50
N LYS A 131 2.96 -16.29 -20.23
CA LYS A 131 3.11 -16.18 -21.68
C LYS A 131 4.47 -15.69 -22.13
N GLN A 132 5.12 -14.85 -21.35
CA GLN A 132 6.45 -14.33 -21.63
C GLN A 132 7.58 -15.21 -21.05
N GLY A 133 7.23 -16.23 -20.25
CA GLY A 133 8.21 -17.11 -19.59
C GLY A 133 9.11 -16.37 -18.62
N LEU A 134 8.59 -15.33 -17.93
CA LEU A 134 9.39 -14.53 -17.01
C LEU A 134 9.78 -15.37 -15.78
N THR A 135 11.04 -15.35 -15.41
CA THR A 135 11.54 -16.12 -14.24
C THR A 135 11.71 -15.27 -12.99
N ASN A 136 11.81 -13.96 -13.18
CA ASN A 136 12.13 -12.97 -12.16
C ASN A 136 10.93 -12.22 -11.57
N ILE A 137 9.71 -12.67 -11.83
CA ILE A 137 8.48 -12.12 -11.24
C ILE A 137 7.80 -13.14 -10.33
N ARG A 138 7.25 -12.67 -9.22
CA ARG A 138 6.30 -13.39 -8.37
C ARG A 138 5.11 -12.49 -8.08
N VAL A 139 3.96 -13.11 -7.82
CA VAL A 139 2.70 -12.44 -7.49
C VAL A 139 2.28 -12.83 -6.09
N ALA A 140 1.84 -11.89 -5.29
CA ALA A 140 1.23 -12.17 -3.99
C ALA A 140 -0.11 -11.45 -3.86
N GLN A 141 -1.15 -12.23 -3.55
CA GLN A 141 -2.47 -11.70 -3.27
C GLN A 141 -2.59 -11.38 -1.79
N VAL A 142 -1.97 -10.30 -1.36
CA VAL A 142 -1.83 -9.92 0.05
C VAL A 142 -2.08 -8.43 0.25
N ASN A 143 -2.57 -8.06 1.43
CA ASN A 143 -2.69 -6.67 1.82
C ASN A 143 -1.30 -6.05 2.03
N ALA A 144 -0.91 -5.11 1.18
CA ALA A 144 0.44 -4.53 1.17
C ALA A 144 0.90 -3.98 2.53
N PRO A 145 0.09 -3.19 3.30
CA PRO A 145 0.49 -2.77 4.64
C PRO A 145 0.86 -3.91 5.57
N GLU A 146 0.19 -5.06 5.48
CA GLU A 146 0.51 -6.20 6.34
C GLU A 146 1.83 -6.87 5.92
N LEU A 147 2.13 -6.92 4.62
CA LEU A 147 3.41 -7.43 4.14
C LEU A 147 4.57 -6.54 4.57
N PHE A 148 4.42 -5.21 4.46
CA PHE A 148 5.49 -4.30 4.87
C PHE A 148 5.73 -4.29 6.38
N LYS A 149 4.73 -4.58 7.22
CA LYS A 149 4.95 -4.77 8.68
C LYS A 149 5.91 -5.90 9.00
N VAL A 150 5.91 -6.97 8.19
CA VAL A 150 6.78 -8.15 8.39
C VAL A 150 8.00 -8.15 7.45
N ALA A 151 8.21 -7.08 6.70
CA ALA A 151 9.39 -6.93 5.87
C ALA A 151 10.61 -6.61 6.76
N ALA A 152 11.70 -7.35 6.55
CA ALA A 152 12.97 -7.10 7.22
C ALA A 152 13.66 -5.85 6.66
N ALA A 153 14.48 -5.22 7.50
CA ALA A 153 15.23 -4.03 7.09
C ALA A 153 16.17 -4.34 5.91
N GLY A 154 16.22 -3.42 4.95
CA GLY A 154 17.17 -3.50 3.84
C GLY A 154 16.93 -4.66 2.87
N THR A 155 15.70 -5.13 2.73
CA THR A 155 15.34 -6.24 1.82
C THR A 155 14.91 -5.75 0.45
N VAL A 156 14.28 -4.58 0.36
CA VAL A 156 13.63 -4.07 -0.86
C VAL A 156 14.49 -2.95 -1.47
N ALA A 157 14.75 -3.02 -2.77
CA ALA A 157 15.51 -1.99 -3.49
C ALA A 157 14.64 -0.80 -3.90
N GLU A 158 13.44 -1.06 -4.43
CA GLU A 158 12.47 -0.03 -4.80
C GLU A 158 11.05 -0.48 -4.45
N VAL A 159 10.21 0.49 -4.10
CA VAL A 159 8.76 0.29 -3.98
C VAL A 159 8.05 1.18 -5.00
N TRP A 160 7.07 0.62 -5.71
CA TRP A 160 6.26 1.33 -6.69
C TRP A 160 4.80 1.31 -6.28
N THR A 161 4.13 2.45 -6.40
CA THR A 161 2.70 2.61 -6.12
C THR A 161 2.11 3.52 -7.19
N PHE A 162 1.59 2.92 -8.27
CA PHE A 162 1.09 3.68 -9.40
C PHE A 162 -0.43 3.63 -9.45
N PHE A 163 -1.05 4.83 -9.47
CA PHE A 163 -2.50 5.03 -9.56
C PHE A 163 -3.31 4.26 -8.50
N PRO A 164 -2.95 4.41 -7.21
CA PRO A 164 -3.68 3.76 -6.14
C PRO A 164 -5.12 4.26 -6.03
N ASP A 165 -5.98 3.50 -5.33
CA ASP A 165 -7.37 3.89 -5.07
C ASP A 165 -7.42 5.29 -4.41
N PRO A 166 -8.08 6.30 -5.01
CA PRO A 166 -8.00 7.69 -4.57
C PRO A 166 -8.81 8.01 -3.32
N TRP A 167 -9.80 7.18 -2.95
CA TRP A 167 -10.67 7.39 -1.80
C TRP A 167 -11.16 8.84 -1.66
N PRO A 168 -11.98 9.38 -2.59
CA PRO A 168 -12.22 10.82 -2.74
C PRO A 168 -13.02 11.47 -1.61
N LYS A 169 -13.64 10.70 -0.71
CA LYS A 169 -14.38 11.24 0.45
C LYS A 169 -13.42 11.47 1.61
N LYS A 170 -13.38 12.67 2.21
CA LYS A 170 -12.49 13.02 3.35
C LYS A 170 -12.47 11.96 4.46
N LYS A 171 -13.63 11.40 4.85
CA LYS A 171 -13.70 10.32 5.85
C LYS A 171 -13.00 9.02 5.43
N HIS A 172 -12.67 8.87 4.15
CA HIS A 172 -11.97 7.70 3.58
C HIS A 172 -10.49 7.95 3.32
N HIS A 173 -9.93 9.16 3.47
CA HIS A 173 -8.52 9.44 3.25
C HIS A 173 -7.60 8.55 4.09
N LYS A 174 -8.04 8.16 5.30
CA LYS A 174 -7.33 7.16 6.13
C LYS A 174 -7.16 5.78 5.48
N ARG A 175 -7.83 5.52 4.34
CA ARG A 175 -7.74 4.28 3.55
C ARG A 175 -6.74 4.42 2.40
N ARG A 176 -6.26 5.61 2.08
CA ARG A 176 -5.21 5.84 1.08
C ARG A 176 -3.98 5.05 1.49
N ILE A 177 -3.31 4.44 0.52
CA ILE A 177 -2.14 3.59 0.81
C ILE A 177 -0.95 4.43 1.29
N VAL A 178 -0.80 5.66 0.80
CA VAL A 178 0.23 6.59 1.26
C VAL A 178 -0.20 7.16 2.60
N GLN A 179 0.41 6.66 3.67
CA GLN A 179 0.19 7.06 5.06
C GLN A 179 1.53 7.06 5.80
N LYS A 180 1.69 7.85 6.85
CA LYS A 180 2.93 7.92 7.65
C LYS A 180 3.36 6.55 8.20
N ALA A 181 2.42 5.72 8.66
CA ALA A 181 2.72 4.38 9.13
C ALA A 181 3.28 3.50 8.01
N MET A 182 2.66 3.52 6.83
CA MET A 182 3.14 2.78 5.66
C MET A 182 4.50 3.30 5.18
N ALA A 183 4.71 4.62 5.20
CA ALA A 183 6.00 5.23 4.87
C ALA A 183 7.11 4.75 5.82
N GLY A 184 6.84 4.64 7.12
CA GLY A 184 7.78 4.10 8.09
C GLY A 184 8.13 2.63 7.84
N ASP A 185 7.13 1.80 7.53
CA ASP A 185 7.34 0.39 7.22
C ASP A 185 8.11 0.20 5.90
N ILE A 186 7.79 0.99 4.86
CA ILE A 186 8.54 0.99 3.60
C ILE A 186 9.97 1.48 3.82
N HIS A 187 10.17 2.56 4.57
CA HIS A 187 11.52 3.08 4.89
C HIS A 187 12.40 2.01 5.52
N ARG A 188 11.88 1.29 6.51
CA ARG A 188 12.61 0.18 7.16
C ARG A 188 12.95 -0.93 6.16
N ALA A 189 12.01 -1.29 5.28
CA ALA A 189 12.18 -2.37 4.31
C ALA A 189 13.18 -2.03 3.19
N LEU A 190 13.32 -0.75 2.83
CA LEU A 190 14.21 -0.30 1.78
C LEU A 190 15.69 -0.46 2.17
N VAL A 191 16.51 -0.77 1.18
CA VAL A 191 17.96 -0.62 1.27
C VAL A 191 18.33 0.85 1.44
N THR A 192 19.55 1.14 1.88
CA THR A 192 20.07 2.51 1.88
C THR A 192 19.96 3.11 0.48
N ASP A 193 19.48 4.33 0.37
CA ASP A 193 19.20 5.04 -0.88
C ASP A 193 18.13 4.38 -1.77
N GLY A 194 17.42 3.37 -1.28
CA GLY A 194 16.25 2.81 -1.93
C GLY A 194 15.15 3.85 -2.10
N VAL A 195 14.28 3.68 -3.09
CA VAL A 195 13.28 4.70 -3.44
C VAL A 195 11.85 4.16 -3.39
N TRP A 196 10.94 5.03 -3.00
CA TRP A 196 9.50 4.84 -3.20
C TRP A 196 9.01 5.75 -4.32
N ARG A 197 8.53 5.15 -5.41
CA ARG A 197 7.95 5.86 -6.56
C ARG A 197 6.44 5.80 -6.48
N ILE A 198 5.79 6.94 -6.61
CA ILE A 198 4.34 7.07 -6.54
C ILE A 198 3.89 7.83 -7.79
N ALA A 199 2.74 7.47 -8.35
CA ALA A 199 2.08 8.25 -9.38
C ALA A 199 0.57 8.26 -9.17
N THR A 200 -0.07 9.39 -9.49
CA THR A 200 -1.52 9.54 -9.44
C THR A 200 -2.01 10.49 -10.53
N ASP A 201 -3.22 10.27 -11.03
CA ASP A 201 -3.93 11.17 -11.94
C ASP A 201 -5.03 11.98 -11.22
N ILE A 202 -4.95 12.02 -9.89
CA ILE A 202 -5.91 12.70 -9.01
C ILE A 202 -5.18 13.76 -8.18
N GLU A 203 -5.42 15.02 -8.50
CA GLU A 203 -4.81 16.19 -7.85
C GLU A 203 -5.00 16.18 -6.32
N ASP A 204 -6.21 15.84 -5.84
CA ASP A 204 -6.51 15.70 -4.41
C ASP A 204 -5.67 14.58 -3.73
N TYR A 205 -5.27 13.56 -4.49
CA TYR A 205 -4.34 12.54 -3.99
C TYR A 205 -2.89 13.05 -4.03
N ALA A 206 -2.52 13.84 -5.03
CA ALA A 206 -1.20 14.46 -5.11
C ALA A 206 -0.95 15.37 -3.91
N LEU A 207 -1.91 16.25 -3.58
CA LEU A 207 -1.86 17.05 -2.35
C LEU A 207 -1.67 16.17 -1.10
N HIS A 208 -2.42 15.07 -0.98
CA HIS A 208 -2.27 14.15 0.15
C HIS A 208 -0.87 13.50 0.21
N VAL A 209 -0.25 13.19 -0.92
CA VAL A 209 1.13 12.65 -0.95
C VAL A 209 2.08 13.69 -0.35
N HIS A 210 1.98 14.94 -0.74
CA HIS A 210 2.77 16.03 -0.17
C HIS A 210 2.55 16.21 1.32
N GLU A 211 1.29 16.20 1.80
CA GLU A 211 0.95 16.31 3.22
C GLU A 211 1.53 15.18 4.08
N VAL A 212 1.68 13.98 3.51
CA VAL A 212 2.21 12.82 4.23
C VAL A 212 3.72 12.77 4.17
N MET A 213 4.30 13.04 3.00
CA MET A 213 5.69 12.70 2.70
C MET A 213 6.66 13.89 2.80
N ASP A 214 6.20 15.11 2.47
CA ASP A 214 7.09 16.26 2.50
C ASP A 214 7.47 16.61 3.94
N GLY A 215 8.78 16.69 4.20
CA GLY A 215 9.31 16.92 5.53
C GLY A 215 9.20 15.74 6.49
N LEU A 216 8.81 14.56 6.01
CA LEU A 216 8.81 13.35 6.83
C LEU A 216 10.25 12.87 7.04
N ASP A 217 10.64 12.72 8.31
CA ASP A 217 11.97 12.26 8.69
C ASP A 217 12.33 10.93 8.00
N GLY A 218 13.58 10.84 7.53
CA GLY A 218 14.09 9.68 6.82
C GLY A 218 13.78 9.68 5.31
N TRP A 219 13.05 10.68 4.80
CA TRP A 219 12.71 10.75 3.39
C TRP A 219 13.24 12.02 2.73
N LYS A 220 13.82 11.87 1.54
CA LYS A 220 14.24 12.96 0.67
C LYS A 220 13.41 12.96 -0.60
N ASN A 221 12.70 14.06 -0.86
CA ASN A 221 12.04 14.26 -2.15
C ASN A 221 13.10 14.49 -3.24
N LEU A 222 13.08 13.67 -4.29
CA LEU A 222 13.98 13.78 -5.46
C LEU A 222 13.30 14.49 -6.64
N GLY A 223 12.23 15.22 -6.40
CA GLY A 223 11.52 15.99 -7.41
C GLY A 223 12.40 17.06 -8.04
N SER A 224 12.09 17.42 -9.29
CA SER A 224 12.83 18.39 -10.11
C SER A 224 11.92 19.39 -10.82
N ILE A 225 10.60 19.18 -10.78
CA ILE A 225 9.61 20.06 -11.40
C ILE A 225 8.74 20.73 -10.34
N THR A 226 8.29 21.94 -10.63
CA THR A 226 7.35 22.67 -9.77
C THR A 226 5.94 22.53 -10.31
N VAL A 227 5.01 22.14 -9.43
CA VAL A 227 3.57 22.06 -9.72
C VAL A 227 2.79 22.91 -8.74
N SER A 228 1.70 23.51 -9.18
CA SER A 228 0.81 24.31 -8.33
C SER A 228 -0.43 23.49 -8.00
N LEU A 229 -0.69 23.22 -6.72
CA LEU A 229 -1.84 22.46 -6.25
C LEU A 229 -2.73 23.29 -5.32
N PRO A 230 -4.06 23.05 -5.31
CA PRO A 230 -4.94 23.65 -4.32
C PRO A 230 -4.55 23.20 -2.90
N LEU A 231 -4.62 24.12 -1.93
CA LEU A 231 -4.28 23.83 -0.53
C LEU A 231 -5.39 23.09 0.25
N GLU A 232 -6.54 22.89 -0.35
CA GLU A 232 -7.64 22.19 0.27
C GLU A 232 -8.08 20.98 -0.56
N HIS A 233 -8.44 19.91 0.14
CA HIS A 233 -8.97 18.71 -0.49
C HIS A 233 -10.33 18.96 -1.14
N VAL A 234 -10.38 18.83 -2.45
CA VAL A 234 -11.59 18.98 -3.27
C VAL A 234 -12.23 17.61 -3.47
N GLY A 235 -13.40 17.40 -2.88
CA GLY A 235 -14.14 16.16 -3.07
C GLY A 235 -14.58 15.97 -4.53
N LYS A 236 -14.85 14.72 -4.91
CA LYS A 236 -15.32 14.38 -6.26
C LYS A 236 -16.52 15.24 -6.69
N GLY A 237 -16.43 15.88 -7.83
CA GLY A 237 -17.49 16.70 -8.42
C GLY A 237 -17.37 18.21 -8.19
N ASN A 238 -16.31 18.67 -7.52
CA ASN A 238 -16.09 20.07 -7.20
C ASN A 238 -14.86 20.67 -7.91
N ALA A 239 -14.52 20.17 -9.10
CA ALA A 239 -13.36 20.66 -9.85
C ALA A 239 -13.41 22.17 -10.12
N ASP A 240 -14.60 22.72 -10.33
CA ASP A 240 -14.78 24.18 -10.52
C ASP A 240 -14.42 24.99 -9.26
N MET A 241 -14.54 24.38 -8.08
CA MET A 241 -14.16 25.03 -6.81
C MET A 241 -12.64 25.06 -6.60
N ALA A 242 -11.90 24.13 -7.22
CA ALA A 242 -10.45 24.10 -7.10
C ALA A 242 -9.79 25.34 -7.71
N ALA A 243 -10.35 25.88 -8.79
CA ALA A 243 -9.82 27.06 -9.47
C ALA A 243 -9.83 28.34 -8.62
N ASP A 244 -10.77 28.45 -7.68
CA ASP A 244 -10.95 29.61 -6.80
C ASP A 244 -10.22 29.45 -5.45
N MET A 245 -9.58 28.29 -5.20
CA MET A 245 -8.88 28.01 -3.93
C MET A 245 -7.47 28.61 -3.92
N PRO A 246 -6.92 28.93 -2.73
CA PRO A 246 -5.51 29.20 -2.58
C PRO A 246 -4.67 28.02 -3.06
N HIS A 247 -3.63 28.28 -3.85
CA HIS A 247 -2.67 27.30 -4.34
C HIS A 247 -1.30 27.51 -3.69
N ALA A 248 -0.52 26.45 -3.65
CA ALA A 248 0.89 26.51 -3.32
C ALA A 248 1.71 25.69 -4.34
N ASP A 249 2.97 26.07 -4.44
CA ASP A 249 3.93 25.35 -5.29
C ASP A 249 4.55 24.20 -4.51
N PHE A 250 4.57 23.03 -5.16
CA PHE A 250 5.15 21.79 -4.65
C PHE A 250 6.21 21.28 -5.63
N THR A 251 7.11 20.43 -5.15
CA THR A 251 8.14 19.80 -5.97
C THR A 251 7.78 18.35 -6.26
N GLU A 252 7.57 18.01 -7.53
CA GLU A 252 7.28 16.67 -8.02
C GLU A 252 8.41 16.17 -8.93
N SER A 253 8.39 14.87 -9.24
CA SER A 253 9.33 14.24 -10.16
C SER A 253 8.82 14.33 -11.60
N GLU A 254 9.73 14.32 -12.55
CA GLU A 254 9.38 13.97 -13.93
C GLU A 254 8.82 12.54 -13.98
N ARG A 255 8.06 12.24 -15.03
CA ARG A 255 7.52 10.90 -15.22
C ARG A 255 8.63 9.85 -15.18
N PHE A 256 8.45 8.81 -14.36
CA PHE A 256 9.40 7.72 -14.28
C PHE A 256 9.49 6.98 -15.63
N GLU A 257 10.65 7.02 -16.27
CA GLU A 257 10.88 6.41 -17.60
C GLU A 257 10.67 4.88 -17.60
N GLY A 258 10.97 4.23 -16.47
CA GLY A 258 10.76 2.77 -16.30
C GLY A 258 9.31 2.35 -16.21
N ARG A 259 8.34 3.30 -16.10
CA ARG A 259 6.92 3.01 -16.10
C ARG A 259 6.38 2.95 -17.52
N VAL A 260 5.82 1.80 -17.92
CA VAL A 260 5.15 1.69 -19.22
C VAL A 260 3.84 2.46 -19.23
N LEU A 261 3.44 2.95 -20.38
CA LEU A 261 2.18 3.63 -20.57
C LEU A 261 1.03 2.60 -20.56
N THR A 262 0.48 2.35 -19.37
CA THR A 262 -0.60 1.38 -19.16
C THR A 262 -1.92 1.86 -19.79
N ASN A 263 -2.87 0.95 -19.99
CA ASN A 263 -4.21 1.31 -20.47
C ASN A 263 -4.93 2.26 -19.50
N PHE A 264 -4.66 2.17 -18.20
CA PHE A 264 -5.21 3.09 -17.20
C PHE A 264 -4.66 4.50 -17.41
N GLU A 265 -3.35 4.66 -17.48
CA GLU A 265 -2.67 5.95 -17.69
C GLU A 265 -3.10 6.60 -19.02
N LYS A 266 -3.17 5.83 -20.12
CA LYS A 266 -3.68 6.31 -21.41
C LYS A 266 -5.08 6.92 -21.32
N LYS A 267 -5.98 6.27 -20.58
CA LYS A 267 -7.35 6.78 -20.39
C LYS A 267 -7.35 8.07 -19.54
N GLY A 268 -6.47 8.17 -18.55
CA GLY A 268 -6.29 9.40 -17.76
C GLY A 268 -5.86 10.57 -18.62
N LEU A 269 -4.80 10.38 -19.39
CA LEU A 269 -4.27 11.38 -20.33
C LEU A 269 -5.30 11.78 -21.39
N ALA A 270 -5.99 10.82 -21.98
CA ALA A 270 -7.06 11.08 -22.96
C ALA A 270 -8.23 11.88 -22.38
N ALA A 271 -8.46 11.78 -21.07
CA ALA A 271 -9.44 12.57 -20.33
C ALA A 271 -8.90 13.93 -19.89
N GLY A 272 -7.69 14.32 -20.31
CA GLY A 272 -7.05 15.59 -19.95
C GLY A 272 -6.53 15.67 -18.53
N ARG A 273 -6.38 14.54 -17.82
CA ARG A 273 -5.85 14.52 -16.45
C ARG A 273 -4.33 14.71 -16.46
N VAL A 274 -3.86 15.49 -15.51
CA VAL A 274 -2.43 15.64 -15.23
C VAL A 274 -1.99 14.41 -14.42
N ILE A 275 -0.81 13.90 -14.73
CA ILE A 275 -0.20 12.83 -13.94
C ILE A 275 0.85 13.48 -13.03
N HIS A 276 0.71 13.21 -11.74
CA HIS A 276 1.62 13.62 -10.68
C HIS A 276 2.55 12.47 -10.34
N ASP A 277 3.84 12.69 -10.47
CA ASP A 277 4.87 11.69 -10.21
C ASP A 277 5.76 12.10 -9.03
N PHE A 278 6.06 11.15 -8.15
CA PHE A 278 6.87 11.37 -6.96
C PHE A 278 7.97 10.31 -6.87
N THR A 279 9.15 10.73 -6.43
CA THR A 279 10.25 9.85 -6.05
C THR A 279 10.80 10.30 -4.72
N TYR A 280 10.60 9.48 -3.69
CA TYR A 280 11.14 9.69 -2.36
C TYR A 280 12.25 8.67 -2.09
N GLN A 281 13.41 9.14 -1.68
CA GLN A 281 14.57 8.32 -1.33
C GLN A 281 14.63 8.12 0.19
N ALA A 282 14.82 6.86 0.61
CA ALA A 282 15.08 6.55 2.01
C ALA A 282 16.51 7.00 2.37
N VAL A 283 16.61 7.88 3.36
CA VAL A 283 17.89 8.36 3.89
C VAL A 283 18.04 7.96 5.35
N THR A 284 19.28 7.88 5.81
CA THR A 284 19.56 7.52 7.21
C THR A 284 18.91 8.53 8.17
N LEU A 285 18.21 8.01 9.16
CA LEU A 285 17.70 8.85 10.27
C LEU A 285 18.90 9.31 11.11
N ASN A 286 19.05 10.62 11.28
CA ASN A 286 20.10 11.21 12.13
C ASN A 286 19.74 11.11 13.61
#